data_b5d79cf31597920f6be0727a5445b229
#
_entry.id   b5d79cf31597920f6be0727a5445b229
#
_cell.length_a   1.000
_cell.length_b   1.000
_cell.length_c   1.000
_cell.angle_alpha   90.00
_cell.angle_beta   90.00
_cell.angle_gamma   90.00
#
_symmetry.space_group_name_H-M   'P 1'
#
loop_
_entity.id
_entity.type
_entity.pdbx_description
1 polymer ?
#
loop_
_entity_poly.entity_id
_entity_poly.type
_entity_poly.pdbx_seq_one_letter_code
_entity_poly.pdbx_strand_id
1 'polypeptide(L)'
;MAYQDRIFACNNGARENYLPFFGRGQRLGWIRKDRLQRLSGFPDIFVVGGQQVDLHGALFDYESATAAVDYALRVMADEGLITGWRDERYAVAERFSDPSVFSIERAGCPFLGIRSWGFHLNGYVRKPDGLYLWIAQRAHDKPSYPGLLDNTVAGGHPEGLTLAQNLIKECAEEASIPAHLAAQARAVGAISYLYESPQGLKPDQMFCYDLELDESFTPIP
;
A
#
# COMPACT_ATOMS: atom_id res chain seq x y z
N MET A 1 -11.45 -1.43 -25.31
CA MET A 1 -11.02 -2.15 -24.10
C MET A 1 -12.18 -2.05 -23.11
N ALA A 2 -12.76 -3.19 -22.72
CA ALA A 2 -13.90 -3.21 -21.81
C ALA A 2 -13.46 -2.91 -20.35
N TYR A 3 -14.38 -2.48 -19.49
CA TYR A 3 -14.09 -2.28 -18.06
C TYR A 3 -13.51 -3.54 -17.40
N GLN A 4 -14.01 -4.71 -17.76
CA GLN A 4 -13.52 -5.98 -17.25
C GLN A 4 -12.03 -6.21 -17.51
N ASP A 5 -11.50 -5.80 -18.66
CA ASP A 5 -10.09 -5.93 -18.99
C ASP A 5 -9.21 -5.17 -18.00
N ARG A 6 -9.69 -4.01 -17.49
CA ARG A 6 -8.99 -3.22 -16.48
C ARG A 6 -9.01 -3.89 -15.12
N ILE A 7 -10.15 -4.48 -14.73
CA ILE A 7 -10.28 -5.22 -13.47
C ILE A 7 -9.34 -6.44 -13.49
N PHE A 8 -9.29 -7.19 -14.58
CA PHE A 8 -8.38 -8.33 -14.73
C PHE A 8 -6.91 -7.90 -14.69
N ALA A 9 -6.57 -6.76 -15.31
CA ALA A 9 -5.20 -6.24 -15.27
C ALA A 9 -4.74 -5.85 -13.85
N CYS A 10 -5.66 -5.46 -12.97
CA CYS A 10 -5.37 -5.19 -11.56
C CYS A 10 -5.35 -6.46 -10.68
N ASN A 11 -5.74 -7.62 -11.21
CA ASN A 11 -5.79 -8.89 -10.50
C ASN A 11 -5.02 -9.99 -11.26
N ASN A 12 -3.80 -9.67 -11.65
CA ASN A 12 -2.92 -10.55 -12.43
C ASN A 12 -1.98 -11.41 -11.56
N GLY A 13 -2.09 -11.34 -10.23
CA GLY A 13 -1.19 -12.06 -9.32
C GLY A 13 -1.35 -13.59 -9.40
N ALA A 14 -0.30 -14.27 -9.85
CA ALA A 14 -0.22 -15.72 -9.99
C ALA A 14 0.29 -16.36 -8.70
N ARG A 15 -0.63 -16.66 -7.77
CA ARG A 15 -0.29 -17.17 -6.42
C ARG A 15 0.55 -18.44 -6.41
N GLU A 16 0.50 -19.25 -7.43
CA GLU A 16 1.30 -20.46 -7.60
C GLU A 16 2.81 -20.18 -7.58
N ASN A 17 3.23 -18.96 -7.88
CA ASN A 17 4.63 -18.52 -7.83
C ASN A 17 5.08 -18.06 -6.45
N TYR A 18 4.20 -18.11 -5.46
CA TYR A 18 4.44 -17.58 -4.13
C TYR A 18 4.23 -18.62 -3.04
N LEU A 19 4.88 -18.43 -1.90
CA LEU A 19 4.58 -19.10 -0.64
C LEU A 19 3.95 -18.11 0.33
N PRO A 20 2.95 -18.52 1.13
CA PRO A 20 2.40 -17.65 2.16
C PRO A 20 3.46 -17.37 3.22
N PHE A 21 3.47 -16.14 3.71
CA PHE A 21 4.32 -15.69 4.81
C PHE A 21 3.48 -15.47 6.06
N PHE A 22 3.86 -16.11 7.14
CA PHE A 22 3.15 -16.05 8.42
C PHE A 22 4.01 -15.42 9.52
N GLY A 23 3.33 -14.82 10.50
CA GLY A 23 3.92 -14.38 11.75
C GLY A 23 2.83 -14.31 12.83
N ARG A 24 3.09 -14.85 14.00
CA ARG A 24 2.17 -14.86 15.15
C ARG A 24 0.76 -15.36 14.82
N GLY A 25 0.67 -16.38 13.99
CA GLY A 25 -0.60 -16.97 13.58
C GLY A 25 -1.38 -16.19 12.52
N GLN A 26 -0.87 -15.06 12.07
CA GLN A 26 -1.46 -14.25 10.99
C GLN A 26 -0.73 -14.54 9.68
N ARG A 27 -1.46 -14.55 8.55
CA ARG A 27 -0.85 -14.54 7.23
C ARG A 27 -0.52 -13.10 6.85
N LEU A 28 0.76 -12.77 6.88
CA LEU A 28 1.25 -11.41 6.68
C LEU A 28 1.47 -11.05 5.21
N GLY A 29 1.84 -12.05 4.39
CA GLY A 29 2.19 -11.76 3.00
C GLY A 29 2.36 -12.99 2.12
N TRP A 30 3.07 -12.78 0.99
CA TRP A 30 3.31 -13.78 -0.03
C TRP A 30 4.72 -13.62 -0.60
N ILE A 31 5.60 -14.58 -0.30
CA ILE A 31 6.99 -14.56 -0.75
C ILE A 31 7.12 -15.24 -2.10
N ARG A 32 7.65 -14.52 -3.09
CA ARG A 32 7.94 -15.10 -4.40
C ARG A 32 9.02 -16.18 -4.28
N LYS A 33 8.80 -17.33 -4.90
CA LYS A 33 9.63 -18.52 -4.72
C LYS A 33 11.10 -18.31 -5.08
N ASP A 34 11.41 -17.44 -6.04
CA ASP A 34 12.78 -17.10 -6.41
C ASP A 34 13.56 -16.30 -5.33
N ARG A 35 12.86 -15.79 -4.31
CA ARG A 35 13.45 -15.04 -3.18
C ARG A 35 13.76 -15.91 -1.96
N LEU A 36 13.27 -17.15 -1.94
CA LEU A 36 13.41 -18.05 -0.78
C LEU A 36 14.88 -18.27 -0.40
N GLN A 37 15.74 -18.47 -1.39
CA GLN A 37 17.18 -18.66 -1.14
C GLN A 37 17.78 -17.41 -0.47
N ARG A 38 17.38 -16.21 -0.87
CA ARG A 38 17.91 -14.98 -0.26
C ARG A 38 17.39 -14.82 1.17
N LEU A 39 16.12 -15.13 1.44
CA LEU A 39 15.55 -15.08 2.79
C LEU A 39 16.17 -16.14 3.71
N SER A 40 16.54 -17.30 3.20
CA SER A 40 17.28 -18.33 3.97
C SER A 40 18.64 -17.85 4.49
N GLY A 41 19.17 -16.76 3.94
CA GLY A 41 20.37 -16.08 4.46
C GLY A 41 20.14 -15.30 5.77
N PHE A 42 18.89 -15.23 6.24
CA PHE A 42 18.51 -14.60 7.51
C PHE A 42 17.73 -15.60 8.40
N PRO A 43 18.36 -16.70 8.82
CA PRO A 43 17.66 -17.80 9.51
C PRO A 43 17.09 -17.40 10.88
N ASP A 44 17.63 -16.37 11.52
CA ASP A 44 17.11 -15.84 12.79
C ASP A 44 15.90 -14.90 12.60
N ILE A 45 15.54 -14.61 11.32
CA ILE A 45 14.42 -13.73 10.98
C ILE A 45 13.33 -14.50 10.23
N PHE A 46 13.72 -15.31 9.23
CA PHE A 46 12.80 -16.05 8.38
C PHE A 46 13.07 -17.56 8.44
N VAL A 47 12.05 -18.31 8.79
CA VAL A 47 12.07 -19.77 8.71
C VAL A 47 11.46 -20.18 7.37
N VAL A 48 12.31 -20.55 6.43
CA VAL A 48 11.90 -20.92 5.06
C VAL A 48 11.58 -22.41 5.01
N GLY A 49 10.29 -22.74 4.93
CA GLY A 49 9.79 -24.11 4.75
C GLY A 49 9.43 -24.42 3.28
N GLY A 50 9.05 -25.69 3.03
CA GLY A 50 8.68 -26.14 1.68
C GLY A 50 7.34 -25.58 1.17
N GLN A 51 6.44 -25.19 2.07
CA GLN A 51 5.08 -24.70 1.73
C GLN A 51 4.76 -23.33 2.26
N GLN A 52 5.56 -22.78 3.15
CA GLN A 52 5.38 -21.46 3.75
C GLN A 52 6.71 -20.89 4.23
N VAL A 53 6.70 -19.59 4.48
CA VAL A 53 7.74 -18.87 5.20
C VAL A 53 7.14 -18.37 6.52
N ASP A 54 7.86 -18.50 7.62
CA ASP A 54 7.43 -17.99 8.91
C ASP A 54 8.40 -16.93 9.43
N LEU A 55 7.88 -15.91 10.12
CA LEU A 55 8.69 -15.06 10.97
C LEU A 55 9.23 -15.90 12.13
N HIS A 56 10.53 -15.80 12.43
CA HIS A 56 11.15 -16.63 13.44
C HIS A 56 10.50 -16.43 14.82
N GLY A 57 10.21 -17.53 15.52
CA GLY A 57 9.43 -17.51 16.77
C GLY A 57 10.08 -16.75 17.93
N ALA A 58 11.40 -16.51 17.88
CA ALA A 58 12.10 -15.67 18.87
C ALA A 58 11.75 -14.18 18.74
N LEU A 59 11.20 -13.75 17.59
CA LEU A 59 10.74 -12.38 17.34
C LEU A 59 9.27 -12.23 17.81
N PHE A 60 9.08 -12.35 19.14
CA PHE A 60 7.73 -12.45 19.70
C PHE A 60 7.08 -11.10 20.05
N ASP A 61 7.83 -10.01 20.08
CA ASP A 61 7.33 -8.65 20.29
C ASP A 61 7.43 -7.80 19.01
N TYR A 62 6.72 -6.67 19.00
CA TYR A 62 6.64 -5.76 17.87
C TYR A 62 8.00 -5.16 17.54
N GLU A 63 8.74 -4.71 18.54
CA GLU A 63 9.99 -3.98 18.39
C GLU A 63 11.09 -4.89 17.83
N SER A 64 11.24 -6.10 18.39
CA SER A 64 12.23 -7.07 17.92
C SER A 64 11.95 -7.52 16.49
N ALA A 65 10.69 -7.79 16.15
CA ALA A 65 10.28 -8.17 14.81
C ALA A 65 10.51 -7.01 13.80
N THR A 66 10.16 -5.79 14.19
CA THR A 66 10.39 -4.59 13.36
C THR A 66 11.88 -4.38 13.07
N ALA A 67 12.72 -4.42 14.12
CA ALA A 67 14.16 -4.20 13.97
C ALA A 67 14.83 -5.29 13.11
N ALA A 68 14.46 -6.56 13.32
CA ALA A 68 15.02 -7.69 12.58
C ALA A 68 14.63 -7.64 11.09
N VAL A 69 13.34 -7.41 10.78
CA VAL A 69 12.87 -7.30 9.41
C VAL A 69 13.50 -6.07 8.72
N ASP A 70 13.57 -4.92 9.40
CA ASP A 70 14.22 -3.71 8.86
C ASP A 70 15.68 -3.97 8.50
N TYR A 71 16.43 -4.64 9.38
CA TYR A 71 17.81 -5.04 9.09
C TYR A 71 17.92 -5.88 7.81
N ALA A 72 17.10 -6.93 7.69
CA ALA A 72 17.12 -7.78 6.49
C ALA A 72 16.77 -7.01 5.21
N LEU A 73 15.77 -6.12 5.29
CA LEU A 73 15.35 -5.29 4.14
C LEU A 73 16.43 -4.29 3.74
N ARG A 74 17.14 -3.66 4.70
CA ARG A 74 18.26 -2.75 4.41
C ARG A 74 19.39 -3.46 3.70
N VAL A 75 19.80 -4.64 4.17
CA VAL A 75 20.81 -5.44 3.47
C VAL A 75 20.37 -5.75 2.04
N MET A 76 19.11 -6.14 1.83
CA MET A 76 18.58 -6.42 0.50
C MET A 76 18.42 -5.15 -0.36
N ALA A 77 18.21 -3.99 0.23
CA ALA A 77 18.19 -2.71 -0.47
C ALA A 77 19.61 -2.31 -0.92
N ASP A 78 20.62 -2.50 -0.08
CA ASP A 78 22.03 -2.27 -0.42
C ASP A 78 22.52 -3.18 -1.55
N GLU A 79 21.93 -4.39 -1.66
CA GLU A 79 22.15 -5.31 -2.79
C GLU A 79 21.36 -4.94 -4.05
N GLY A 80 20.54 -3.89 -4.01
CA GLY A 80 19.70 -3.46 -5.12
C GLY A 80 18.45 -4.30 -5.37
N LEU A 81 18.11 -5.22 -4.47
CA LEU A 81 16.91 -6.07 -4.58
C LEU A 81 15.63 -5.33 -4.19
N ILE A 82 15.76 -4.31 -3.35
CA ILE A 82 14.66 -3.43 -2.94
C ILE A 82 15.04 -2.00 -3.34
N THR A 83 14.21 -1.37 -4.13
CA THR A 83 14.43 -0.01 -4.63
C THR A 83 13.30 0.93 -4.18
N GLY A 84 13.59 2.23 -4.15
CA GLY A 84 12.59 3.24 -3.80
C GLY A 84 12.34 3.38 -2.30
N TRP A 85 13.39 3.17 -1.49
CA TRP A 85 13.37 3.43 -0.04
C TRP A 85 12.97 4.86 0.27
N ARG A 86 12.09 5.07 1.25
CA ARG A 86 11.48 6.38 1.55
C ARG A 86 11.48 6.76 3.01
N ASP A 87 11.90 5.86 3.91
CA ASP A 87 11.78 5.99 5.36
C ASP A 87 10.31 6.18 5.81
N GLU A 88 9.38 5.59 5.05
CA GLU A 88 7.96 5.58 5.35
C GLU A 88 7.55 4.18 5.81
N ARG A 89 6.99 4.08 7.02
CA ARG A 89 6.67 2.80 7.63
C ARG A 89 5.18 2.48 7.52
N TYR A 90 4.91 1.20 7.24
CA TYR A 90 3.57 0.64 7.18
C TYR A 90 3.39 -0.43 8.24
N ALA A 91 2.23 -0.44 8.90
CA ALA A 91 1.84 -1.49 9.82
C ALA A 91 1.61 -2.81 9.08
N VAL A 92 2.05 -3.93 9.65
CA VAL A 92 1.89 -5.26 9.05
C VAL A 92 0.93 -6.11 9.88
N ALA A 93 -0.21 -6.42 9.29
CA ALA A 93 -1.24 -7.28 9.86
C ALA A 93 -1.97 -8.05 8.75
N GLU A 94 -2.75 -9.07 9.09
CA GLU A 94 -3.57 -9.79 8.12
C GLU A 94 -4.77 -8.95 7.65
N ARG A 95 -5.40 -8.22 8.59
CA ARG A 95 -6.54 -7.34 8.35
C ARG A 95 -6.26 -5.95 8.88
N PHE A 96 -6.90 -4.95 8.35
CA PHE A 96 -6.72 -3.55 8.77
C PHE A 96 -7.01 -3.33 10.27
N SER A 97 -7.95 -4.07 10.83
CA SER A 97 -8.36 -3.95 12.24
C SER A 97 -7.54 -4.81 13.21
N ASP A 98 -6.67 -5.69 12.70
CA ASP A 98 -5.89 -6.59 13.55
C ASP A 98 -4.69 -5.84 14.15
N PRO A 99 -4.20 -6.28 15.33
CA PRO A 99 -2.97 -5.77 15.88
C PRO A 99 -1.81 -6.00 14.92
N SER A 100 -1.00 -4.97 14.71
CA SER A 100 0.21 -5.07 13.90
C SER A 100 1.23 -6.02 14.52
N VAL A 101 1.79 -6.89 13.69
CA VAL A 101 2.85 -7.83 14.11
C VAL A 101 4.21 -7.15 14.14
N PHE A 102 4.48 -6.28 13.17
CA PHE A 102 5.66 -5.42 13.07
C PHE A 102 5.37 -4.27 12.11
N SER A 103 6.32 -3.37 11.99
CA SER A 103 6.31 -2.28 11.00
C SER A 103 7.34 -2.55 9.92
N ILE A 104 7.03 -2.15 8.68
CA ILE A 104 7.89 -2.36 7.52
C ILE A 104 8.11 -1.07 6.74
N GLU A 105 9.31 -0.88 6.18
CA GLU A 105 9.53 0.12 5.14
C GLU A 105 8.61 -0.15 3.93
N ARG A 106 7.95 0.88 3.45
CA ARG A 106 7.01 0.82 2.32
C ARG A 106 7.57 0.11 1.08
N ALA A 107 8.85 0.37 0.76
CA ALA A 107 9.53 -0.26 -0.38
C ALA A 107 9.67 -1.78 -0.23
N GLY A 108 9.68 -2.29 1.00
CA GLY A 108 9.76 -3.72 1.31
C GLY A 108 8.41 -4.46 1.17
N CYS A 109 7.27 -3.74 1.19
CA CYS A 109 5.95 -4.37 1.13
C CYS A 109 5.77 -5.28 -0.09
N PRO A 110 6.04 -4.85 -1.34
CA PRO A 110 5.91 -5.75 -2.49
C PRO A 110 6.91 -6.91 -2.47
N PHE A 111 8.08 -6.70 -1.88
CA PHE A 111 9.11 -7.74 -1.81
C PHE A 111 8.67 -8.91 -0.94
N LEU A 112 8.06 -8.67 0.20
CA LEU A 112 7.48 -9.69 1.07
C LEU A 112 6.02 -9.99 0.77
N GLY A 113 5.42 -9.34 -0.25
CA GLY A 113 4.00 -9.48 -0.60
C GLY A 113 3.06 -9.08 0.53
N ILE A 114 3.48 -8.11 1.34
CA ILE A 114 2.71 -7.56 2.46
C ILE A 114 1.55 -6.74 1.91
N ARG A 115 0.38 -6.87 2.54
CA ARG A 115 -0.76 -6.03 2.25
C ARG A 115 -0.47 -4.59 2.65
N SER A 116 -0.61 -3.68 1.70
CA SER A 116 -0.62 -2.25 1.97
C SER A 116 -2.04 -1.73 1.97
N TRP A 117 -2.29 -0.77 2.85
CA TRP A 117 -3.53 -0.01 2.86
C TRP A 117 -3.29 1.39 2.32
N GLY A 118 -4.32 1.99 1.79
CA GLY A 118 -4.32 3.35 1.30
C GLY A 118 -5.74 3.84 1.11
N PHE A 119 -5.88 5.00 0.50
CA PHE A 119 -7.18 5.51 0.13
C PHE A 119 -7.16 6.18 -1.24
N HIS A 120 -8.35 6.25 -1.83
CA HIS A 120 -8.66 7.06 -3.02
C HIS A 120 -9.76 8.03 -2.67
N LEU A 121 -9.59 9.30 -3.01
CA LEU A 121 -10.60 10.34 -2.88
C LEU A 121 -11.05 10.80 -4.27
N ASN A 122 -12.36 10.74 -4.52
CA ASN A 122 -13.00 11.36 -5.66
C ASN A 122 -13.55 12.73 -5.24
N GLY A 123 -12.86 13.79 -5.59
CA GLY A 123 -13.40 15.15 -5.49
C GLY A 123 -14.37 15.41 -6.66
N TYR A 124 -15.56 15.89 -6.38
CA TYR A 124 -16.54 16.18 -7.42
C TYR A 124 -17.30 17.47 -7.16
N VAL A 125 -17.79 18.04 -8.25
CA VAL A 125 -18.65 19.22 -8.25
C VAL A 125 -19.99 18.86 -8.88
N ARG A 126 -21.09 19.29 -8.25
CA ARG A 126 -22.42 19.13 -8.80
C ARG A 126 -22.83 20.39 -9.53
N LYS A 127 -23.08 20.25 -10.83
CA LYS A 127 -23.60 21.33 -11.69
C LYS A 127 -25.02 21.03 -12.17
N PRO A 128 -25.75 22.02 -12.70
CA PRO A 128 -27.12 21.79 -13.19
C PRO A 128 -27.23 20.72 -14.26
N ASP A 129 -26.17 20.52 -15.05
CA ASP A 129 -26.11 19.60 -16.20
C ASP A 129 -25.43 18.26 -15.84
N GLY A 130 -24.90 18.08 -14.62
CA GLY A 130 -24.33 16.81 -14.20
C GLY A 130 -23.29 16.88 -13.09
N LEU A 131 -22.62 15.73 -12.88
CA LEU A 131 -21.51 15.59 -11.94
C LEU A 131 -20.19 15.69 -12.70
N TYR A 132 -19.28 16.50 -12.18
CA TYR A 132 -17.94 16.70 -12.70
C TYR A 132 -16.92 16.20 -11.67
N LEU A 133 -16.02 15.31 -12.10
CA LEU A 133 -14.95 14.77 -11.26
C LEU A 133 -13.67 15.58 -11.47
N TRP A 134 -12.99 15.87 -10.38
CA TRP A 134 -11.61 16.32 -10.42
C TRP A 134 -10.69 15.11 -10.62
N ILE A 135 -9.95 15.10 -11.73
CA ILE A 135 -8.99 14.04 -12.06
C ILE A 135 -7.59 14.64 -12.01
N ALA A 136 -6.74 14.06 -11.15
CA ALA A 136 -5.35 14.44 -11.08
C ALA A 136 -4.54 13.81 -12.21
N GLN A 137 -3.44 14.43 -12.57
CA GLN A 137 -2.41 13.84 -13.42
C GLN A 137 -1.13 13.71 -12.61
N ARG A 138 -0.61 12.51 -12.54
CA ARG A 138 0.63 12.22 -11.81
C ARG A 138 1.80 12.96 -12.45
N ALA A 139 2.70 13.49 -11.62
CA ALA A 139 3.90 14.14 -12.11
C ALA A 139 4.76 13.17 -12.94
N HIS A 140 5.43 13.70 -13.96
CA HIS A 140 6.22 12.89 -14.90
C HIS A 140 7.51 12.32 -14.30
N ASP A 141 7.94 12.81 -13.15
CA ASP A 141 9.11 12.33 -12.39
C ASP A 141 8.76 11.29 -11.32
N LYS A 142 7.48 10.97 -11.14
CA LYS A 142 7.06 9.92 -10.19
C LYS A 142 7.61 8.56 -10.62
N PRO A 143 8.19 7.77 -9.70
CA PRO A 143 8.77 6.45 -10.02
C PRO A 143 7.72 5.40 -10.41
N SER A 144 6.44 5.63 -10.07
CA SER A 144 5.33 4.72 -10.41
C SER A 144 4.28 5.46 -11.22
N TYR A 145 3.95 4.94 -12.40
CA TYR A 145 2.88 5.44 -13.27
C TYR A 145 3.02 6.94 -13.61
N PRO A 146 4.21 7.43 -14.07
CA PRO A 146 4.41 8.84 -14.40
C PRO A 146 3.43 9.31 -15.49
N GLY A 147 2.86 10.50 -15.31
CA GLY A 147 1.97 11.16 -16.26
C GLY A 147 0.60 10.50 -16.45
N LEU A 148 0.29 9.40 -15.75
CA LEU A 148 -1.05 8.79 -15.82
C LEU A 148 -2.06 9.57 -14.98
N LEU A 149 -3.35 9.37 -15.33
CA LEU A 149 -4.46 9.93 -14.56
C LEU A 149 -4.63 9.18 -13.23
N ASP A 150 -5.03 9.91 -12.20
CA ASP A 150 -5.26 9.40 -10.86
C ASP A 150 -6.56 9.98 -10.27
N ASN A 151 -6.97 9.48 -9.10
CA ASN A 151 -8.02 10.09 -8.32
C ASN A 151 -7.63 11.53 -7.94
N THR A 152 -8.58 12.32 -7.47
CA THR A 152 -8.31 13.71 -7.01
C THR A 152 -7.19 13.73 -5.99
N VAL A 153 -7.22 12.80 -5.03
CA VAL A 153 -6.14 12.53 -4.07
C VAL A 153 -6.03 11.02 -3.89
N ALA A 154 -4.80 10.51 -3.79
CA ALA A 154 -4.54 9.09 -3.54
C ALA A 154 -3.28 8.92 -2.70
N GLY A 155 -3.42 8.34 -1.51
CA GLY A 155 -2.32 8.16 -0.57
C GLY A 155 -2.21 6.74 -0.02
N GLY A 156 -0.98 6.31 0.26
CA GLY A 156 -0.72 5.15 1.09
C GLY A 156 -1.08 5.46 2.55
N HIS A 157 -1.22 4.43 3.38
CA HIS A 157 -1.55 4.60 4.79
C HIS A 157 -0.35 4.28 5.67
N PRO A 158 0.43 5.30 6.08
CA PRO A 158 1.55 5.11 6.97
C PRO A 158 1.09 4.73 8.37
N GLU A 159 1.96 4.03 9.07
CA GLU A 159 1.74 3.69 10.47
C GLU A 159 1.63 4.93 11.35
N GLY A 160 0.83 4.84 12.43
CA GLY A 160 0.68 5.90 13.42
C GLY A 160 -0.38 6.96 13.08
N LEU A 161 -0.97 6.92 11.88
CA LEU A 161 -2.07 7.80 11.51
C LEU A 161 -3.40 7.04 11.47
N THR A 162 -4.48 7.70 11.81
CA THR A 162 -5.82 7.23 11.46
C THR A 162 -6.11 7.51 9.98
N LEU A 163 -7.05 6.78 9.37
CA LEU A 163 -7.46 7.04 7.98
C LEU A 163 -7.89 8.50 7.78
N ALA A 164 -8.62 9.08 8.74
CA ALA A 164 -9.07 10.46 8.66
C ALA A 164 -7.89 11.46 8.72
N GLN A 165 -6.91 11.24 9.60
CA GLN A 165 -5.71 12.08 9.67
C GLN A 165 -4.91 12.01 8.39
N ASN A 166 -4.70 10.79 7.86
CA ASN A 166 -3.97 10.59 6.62
C ASN A 166 -4.68 11.24 5.42
N LEU A 167 -6.01 11.06 5.32
CA LEU A 167 -6.81 11.68 4.27
C LEU A 167 -6.69 13.23 4.31
N ILE A 168 -6.82 13.85 5.48
CA ILE A 168 -6.68 15.30 5.62
C ILE A 168 -5.27 15.77 5.22
N LYS A 169 -4.25 15.03 5.66
CA LYS A 169 -2.84 15.32 5.32
C LYS A 169 -2.62 15.30 3.81
N GLU A 170 -2.96 14.19 3.14
CA GLU A 170 -2.75 14.03 1.71
C GLU A 170 -3.62 15.00 0.87
N CYS A 171 -4.86 15.30 1.32
CA CYS A 171 -5.70 16.32 0.71
C CYS A 171 -5.03 17.71 0.68
N ALA A 172 -4.36 18.06 1.78
CA ALA A 172 -3.62 19.32 1.86
C ALA A 172 -2.37 19.31 0.97
N GLU A 173 -1.62 18.19 0.95
CA GLU A 173 -0.35 18.06 0.24
C GLU A 173 -0.53 17.91 -1.27
N GLU A 174 -1.53 17.12 -1.73
CA GLU A 174 -1.68 16.76 -3.14
C GLU A 174 -2.72 17.63 -3.90
N ALA A 175 -3.59 18.33 -3.19
CA ALA A 175 -4.68 19.07 -3.85
C ALA A 175 -5.00 20.42 -3.19
N SER A 176 -4.21 20.86 -2.20
CA SER A 176 -4.44 22.09 -1.41
C SER A 176 -5.85 22.18 -0.84
N ILE A 177 -6.50 21.04 -0.56
CA ILE A 177 -7.83 20.96 0.04
C ILE A 177 -7.68 21.20 1.55
N PRO A 178 -8.28 22.26 2.11
CA PRO A 178 -8.15 22.59 3.52
C PRO A 178 -8.83 21.54 4.41
N ALA A 179 -8.30 21.35 5.62
CA ALA A 179 -8.72 20.30 6.56
C ALA A 179 -10.23 20.28 6.83
N HIS A 180 -10.88 21.46 6.93
CA HIS A 180 -12.32 21.53 7.19
C HIS A 180 -13.19 21.04 6.03
N LEU A 181 -12.69 21.09 4.78
CA LEU A 181 -13.34 20.48 3.62
C LEU A 181 -13.00 19.00 3.55
N ALA A 182 -11.73 18.63 3.67
CA ALA A 182 -11.30 17.22 3.65
C ALA A 182 -12.03 16.36 4.69
N ALA A 183 -12.30 16.93 5.88
CA ALA A 183 -13.06 16.26 6.94
C ALA A 183 -14.53 15.94 6.59
N GLN A 184 -15.06 16.50 5.49
CA GLN A 184 -16.41 16.21 4.99
C GLN A 184 -16.43 15.00 4.03
N ALA A 185 -15.28 14.45 3.69
CA ALA A 185 -15.18 13.29 2.84
C ALA A 185 -15.94 12.09 3.43
N ARG A 186 -16.73 11.42 2.61
CA ARG A 186 -17.56 10.29 3.01
C ARG A 186 -16.97 8.98 2.50
N ALA A 187 -16.76 8.01 3.40
CA ALA A 187 -16.37 6.66 3.02
C ALA A 187 -17.50 6.00 2.21
N VAL A 188 -17.18 5.52 1.02
CA VAL A 188 -18.16 4.93 0.09
C VAL A 188 -17.86 3.47 -0.24
N GLY A 189 -16.75 2.93 0.21
CA GLY A 189 -16.40 1.53 0.02
C GLY A 189 -14.90 1.27 0.11
N ALA A 190 -14.50 0.09 -0.34
CA ALA A 190 -13.11 -0.30 -0.46
C ALA A 190 -12.90 -1.16 -1.71
N ILE A 191 -11.75 -1.03 -2.32
CA ILE A 191 -11.29 -1.84 -3.45
C ILE A 191 -10.11 -2.68 -2.99
N SER A 192 -10.16 -3.98 -3.24
CA SER A 192 -9.02 -4.87 -3.01
C SER A 192 -8.57 -5.46 -4.34
N TYR A 193 -7.27 -5.55 -4.55
CA TYR A 193 -6.69 -6.16 -5.74
C TYR A 193 -5.44 -6.97 -5.41
N LEU A 194 -5.07 -7.83 -6.33
CA LEU A 194 -3.87 -8.66 -6.23
C LEU A 194 -3.02 -8.44 -7.49
N TYR A 195 -2.15 -7.46 -7.43
CA TYR A 195 -1.34 -7.05 -8.56
C TYR A 195 0.11 -7.56 -8.44
N GLU A 196 0.59 -8.23 -9.49
CA GLU A 196 2.00 -8.61 -9.59
C GLU A 196 2.79 -7.52 -10.31
N SER A 197 3.77 -6.96 -9.62
CA SER A 197 4.70 -5.96 -10.13
C SER A 197 6.10 -6.54 -10.25
N PRO A 198 7.03 -5.87 -10.95
CA PRO A 198 8.45 -6.27 -10.94
C PRO A 198 9.04 -6.38 -9.53
N GLN A 199 8.57 -5.54 -8.60
CA GLN A 199 9.01 -5.54 -7.19
C GLN A 199 8.37 -6.67 -6.36
N GLY A 200 7.32 -7.33 -6.84
CA GLY A 200 6.64 -8.44 -6.19
C GLY A 200 5.13 -8.30 -6.15
N LEU A 201 4.50 -9.05 -5.27
CA LEU A 201 3.05 -9.11 -5.14
C LEU A 201 2.53 -7.96 -4.26
N LYS A 202 1.46 -7.33 -4.72
CA LYS A 202 0.77 -6.22 -4.04
C LYS A 202 -0.68 -6.61 -3.78
N PRO A 203 -0.98 -7.25 -2.63
CA PRO A 203 -2.35 -7.56 -2.22
C PRO A 203 -2.97 -6.36 -1.51
N ASP A 204 -3.05 -5.24 -2.21
CA ASP A 204 -3.40 -3.95 -1.61
C ASP A 204 -4.91 -3.78 -1.43
N GLN A 205 -5.28 -2.91 -0.49
CA GLN A 205 -6.65 -2.50 -0.25
C GLN A 205 -6.72 -0.98 -0.12
N MET A 206 -7.59 -0.35 -0.94
CA MET A 206 -7.81 1.09 -0.97
C MET A 206 -9.20 1.41 -0.43
N PHE A 207 -9.28 2.25 0.61
CA PHE A 207 -10.53 2.81 1.11
C PHE A 207 -10.96 3.95 0.19
N CYS A 208 -12.19 3.92 -0.29
CA CYS A 208 -12.71 4.89 -1.24
C CYS A 208 -13.53 5.95 -0.52
N TYR A 209 -13.28 7.19 -0.86
CA TYR A 209 -13.98 8.36 -0.33
C TYR A 209 -14.49 9.25 -1.46
N ASP A 210 -15.65 9.86 -1.25
CA ASP A 210 -16.20 10.91 -2.10
C ASP A 210 -16.27 12.23 -1.32
N LEU A 211 -15.87 13.32 -1.97
CA LEU A 211 -15.90 14.67 -1.44
C LEU A 211 -16.59 15.62 -2.44
N GLU A 212 -17.72 16.17 -2.05
CA GLU A 212 -18.35 17.26 -2.82
C GLU A 212 -17.63 18.58 -2.54
N LEU A 213 -17.15 19.22 -3.58
CA LEU A 213 -16.47 20.51 -3.54
C LEU A 213 -17.37 21.61 -4.14
N ASP A 214 -17.27 22.80 -3.62
CA ASP A 214 -17.96 23.96 -4.20
C ASP A 214 -17.44 24.26 -5.62
N GLU A 215 -18.30 24.75 -6.50
CA GLU A 215 -17.94 25.06 -7.89
C GLU A 215 -16.81 26.11 -7.98
N SER A 216 -16.71 26.98 -6.98
CA SER A 216 -15.66 28.00 -6.89
C SER A 216 -14.31 27.45 -6.40
N PHE A 217 -14.27 26.23 -5.87
CA PHE A 217 -13.04 25.61 -5.37
C PHE A 217 -12.33 24.85 -6.50
N THR A 218 -11.06 25.16 -6.67
CA THR A 218 -10.18 24.44 -7.63
C THR A 218 -9.05 23.77 -6.85
N PRO A 219 -8.98 22.41 -6.86
CA PRO A 219 -7.82 21.70 -6.30
C PRO A 219 -6.52 22.12 -7.01
N ILE A 220 -5.47 22.35 -6.23
CA ILE A 220 -4.15 22.75 -6.74
C ILE A 220 -3.13 21.75 -6.19
N PRO A 221 -2.37 21.05 -7.07
CA PRO A 221 -1.31 20.11 -6.65
C PRO A 221 -0.10 20.83 -6.05
#